data_1c1d796820101e1be19260d46125070b
#
_entry.id   1c1d796820101e1be19260d46125070b
#
_cell.length_a   1.000
_cell.length_b   1.000
_cell.length_c   1.000
_cell.angle_alpha   90.00
_cell.angle_beta   90.00
_cell.angle_gamma   90.00
#
_symmetry.space_group_name_H-M   'P 1'
#
loop_
_entity.id
_entity.type
_entity.pdbx_description
1 polymer ?
#
loop_
_entity_poly.entity_id
_entity_poly.type
_entity_poly.pdbx_seq_one_letter_code
_entity_poly.pdbx_strand_id
1 'polypeptide(L)'
;PDQPQLCKAHCETGKTSVNSQLAALDAPPAMAVGAALVGVVSALGCFGLWGAFPIYFKLLGHVPALEVLAHRVLWSAVLLLGLILAQGQWSALRAEFRNLRRLCFHLVTALLISGNWLLYIWAVQHGRILEASLGYYINPLVNVLLGVWFLRERLNPRQWSAVAIAAAGVLVLVVGHGVLPWISLTLAFSFGGYGLL
;
A
#
# COMPACT_ATOMS: atom_id res chain seq x y z
N PRO A 1 16.49 3.12 -36.08
CA PRO A 1 17.63 3.81 -35.51
C PRO A 1 17.49 3.72 -33.99
N ASP A 2 18.60 3.32 -33.28
CA ASP A 2 18.88 3.38 -31.86
C ASP A 2 18.51 2.22 -30.92
N GLN A 3 18.43 1.00 -31.40
CA GLN A 3 18.39 -0.18 -30.50
C GLN A 3 19.69 -0.45 -29.69
N PRO A 4 20.91 -0.08 -30.13
CA PRO A 4 22.14 -0.34 -29.34
C PRO A 4 22.27 0.48 -28.06
N GLN A 5 21.66 1.64 -27.97
CA GLN A 5 21.75 2.54 -26.80
C GLN A 5 20.87 2.03 -25.64
N LEU A 6 19.69 1.53 -25.94
CA LEU A 6 18.77 0.95 -24.92
C LEU A 6 19.33 -0.32 -24.28
N CYS A 7 20.02 -1.15 -25.08
CA CYS A 7 20.66 -2.37 -24.58
C CYS A 7 21.84 -2.07 -23.65
N LYS A 8 22.63 -1.02 -23.94
CA LYS A 8 23.73 -0.56 -23.08
C LYS A 8 23.23 0.00 -21.77
N ALA A 9 22.17 0.84 -21.76
CA ALA A 9 21.61 1.40 -20.56
C ALA A 9 21.02 0.30 -19.64
N HIS A 10 20.39 -0.73 -20.21
CA HIS A 10 19.86 -1.86 -19.43
C HIS A 10 20.96 -2.76 -18.85
N CYS A 11 22.09 -2.88 -19.56
CA CYS A 11 23.26 -3.64 -19.08
C CYS A 11 24.02 -2.89 -17.99
N GLU A 12 24.08 -1.56 -18.04
CA GLU A 12 24.72 -0.73 -17.00
C GLU A 12 23.87 -0.67 -15.71
N THR A 13 22.55 -0.56 -15.81
CA THR A 13 21.64 -0.65 -14.63
C THR A 13 21.68 -2.03 -13.98
N GLY A 14 21.80 -3.10 -14.75
CA GLY A 14 21.99 -4.46 -14.22
C GLY A 14 23.34 -4.61 -13.48
N LYS A 15 24.42 -4.05 -14.02
CA LYS A 15 25.75 -4.09 -13.38
C LYS A 15 25.84 -3.27 -12.11
N THR A 16 25.21 -2.10 -12.07
CA THR A 16 25.16 -1.27 -10.86
C THR A 16 24.33 -1.94 -9.76
N SER A 17 23.24 -2.61 -10.09
CA SER A 17 22.44 -3.40 -9.13
C SER A 17 23.23 -4.59 -8.57
N VAL A 18 23.92 -5.35 -9.41
CA VAL A 18 24.74 -6.49 -8.97
C VAL A 18 25.92 -6.02 -8.13
N ASN A 19 26.61 -4.95 -8.53
CA ASN A 19 27.73 -4.40 -7.75
C ASN A 19 27.29 -3.83 -6.39
N SER A 20 26.11 -3.23 -6.29
CA SER A 20 25.58 -2.77 -5.01
C SER A 20 25.20 -3.94 -4.09
N GLN A 21 24.72 -5.06 -4.64
CA GLN A 21 24.46 -6.28 -3.89
C GLN A 21 25.75 -6.97 -3.43
N LEU A 22 26.78 -7.02 -4.28
CA LEU A 22 28.09 -7.54 -3.91
C LEU A 22 28.76 -6.67 -2.84
N ALA A 23 28.72 -5.34 -2.97
CA ALA A 23 29.23 -4.43 -1.95
C ALA A 23 28.49 -4.56 -0.60
N ALA A 24 27.21 -4.93 -0.60
CA ALA A 24 26.45 -5.20 0.61
C ALA A 24 26.87 -6.53 1.28
N LEU A 25 27.35 -7.50 0.49
CA LEU A 25 27.89 -8.78 1.01
C LEU A 25 29.29 -8.61 1.61
N ASP A 26 30.07 -7.65 1.11
CA ASP A 26 31.43 -7.34 1.58
C ASP A 26 31.46 -6.28 2.71
N ALA A 27 30.30 -5.76 3.11
CA ALA A 27 30.20 -4.80 4.19
C ALA A 27 30.64 -5.45 5.52
N PRO A 28 31.47 -4.77 6.34
CA PRO A 28 31.88 -5.31 7.62
C PRO A 28 30.65 -5.61 8.50
N PRO A 29 30.66 -6.70 9.28
CA PRO A 29 29.50 -7.19 10.03
C PRO A 29 28.88 -6.12 10.93
N ALA A 30 29.67 -5.18 11.45
CA ALA A 30 29.19 -4.06 12.25
C ALA A 30 28.28 -3.08 11.45
N MET A 31 28.59 -2.83 10.18
CA MET A 31 27.72 -1.98 9.32
C MET A 31 26.43 -2.69 8.92
N ALA A 32 26.50 -4.01 8.69
CA ALA A 32 25.31 -4.80 8.41
C ALA A 32 24.36 -4.86 9.61
N VAL A 33 24.88 -5.01 10.83
CA VAL A 33 24.10 -4.98 12.08
C VAL A 33 23.49 -3.59 12.31
N GLY A 34 24.25 -2.51 12.08
CA GLY A 34 23.74 -1.14 12.18
C GLY A 34 22.58 -0.86 11.21
N ALA A 35 22.72 -1.26 9.94
CA ALA A 35 21.67 -1.12 8.93
C ALA A 35 20.43 -1.95 9.27
N ALA A 36 20.60 -3.19 9.76
CA ALA A 36 19.51 -4.03 10.22
C ALA A 36 18.76 -3.43 11.43
N LEU A 37 19.49 -2.88 12.39
CA LEU A 37 18.89 -2.22 13.56
C LEU A 37 18.06 -0.99 13.14
N VAL A 38 18.59 -0.14 12.26
CA VAL A 38 17.85 1.01 11.71
C VAL A 38 16.59 0.53 10.98
N GLY A 39 16.68 -0.55 10.19
CA GLY A 39 15.53 -1.15 9.52
C GLY A 39 14.45 -1.63 10.50
N VAL A 40 14.86 -2.34 11.55
CA VAL A 40 13.93 -2.83 12.59
C VAL A 40 13.29 -1.68 13.36
N VAL A 41 14.06 -0.68 13.79
CA VAL A 41 13.54 0.50 14.52
C VAL A 41 12.57 1.28 13.63
N SER A 42 12.91 1.48 12.36
CA SER A 42 12.03 2.16 11.40
C SER A 42 10.73 1.39 11.18
N ALA A 43 10.81 0.06 11.06
CA ALA A 43 9.63 -0.79 10.94
C ALA A 43 8.74 -0.73 12.18
N LEU A 44 9.32 -0.84 13.38
CA LEU A 44 8.59 -0.72 14.64
C LEU A 44 7.92 0.66 14.78
N GLY A 45 8.62 1.73 14.42
CA GLY A 45 8.07 3.08 14.39
C GLY A 45 6.90 3.22 13.42
N CYS A 46 7.05 2.71 12.20
CA CYS A 46 6.02 2.74 11.17
C CYS A 46 4.77 1.96 11.60
N PHE A 47 4.92 0.70 12.04
CA PHE A 47 3.80 -0.12 12.49
C PHE A 47 3.16 0.40 13.78
N GLY A 48 3.97 0.97 14.70
CA GLY A 48 3.45 1.63 15.90
C GLY A 48 2.57 2.83 15.57
N LEU A 49 2.99 3.69 14.64
CA LEU A 49 2.18 4.81 14.15
C LEU A 49 0.90 4.32 13.46
N TRP A 50 0.98 3.28 12.63
CA TRP A 50 -0.19 2.69 11.99
C TRP A 50 -1.17 2.09 13.00
N GLY A 51 -0.65 1.43 14.05
CA GLY A 51 -1.47 0.91 15.14
C GLY A 51 -2.16 2.01 15.98
N ALA A 52 -1.63 3.23 15.99
CA ALA A 52 -2.23 4.38 16.67
C ALA A 52 -3.39 5.03 15.87
N PHE A 53 -3.48 4.83 14.55
CA PHE A 53 -4.55 5.42 13.73
C PHE A 53 -5.98 5.10 14.18
N PRO A 54 -6.33 3.87 14.59
CA PRO A 54 -7.67 3.60 15.11
C PRO A 54 -8.02 4.44 16.33
N ILE A 55 -7.06 4.65 17.24
CA ILE A 55 -7.25 5.49 18.43
C ILE A 55 -7.51 6.93 18.00
N TYR A 56 -6.70 7.46 17.09
CA TYR A 56 -6.87 8.81 16.55
C TYR A 56 -8.23 9.00 15.89
N PHE A 57 -8.67 8.08 15.02
CA PHE A 57 -10.00 8.20 14.38
C PHE A 57 -11.16 8.01 15.35
N LYS A 58 -10.98 7.22 16.39
CA LYS A 58 -11.99 7.08 17.44
C LYS A 58 -12.16 8.35 18.27
N LEU A 59 -11.06 9.06 18.56
CA LEU A 59 -11.10 10.36 19.23
C LEU A 59 -11.79 11.43 18.37
N LEU A 60 -11.72 11.33 17.05
CA LEU A 60 -12.40 12.19 16.09
C LEU A 60 -13.83 11.70 15.78
N GLY A 61 -14.43 10.84 16.59
CA GLY A 61 -15.78 10.30 16.36
C GLY A 61 -16.90 11.36 16.34
N HIS A 62 -16.63 12.57 16.83
CA HIS A 62 -17.54 13.71 16.76
C HIS A 62 -17.48 14.48 15.41
N VAL A 63 -16.50 14.19 14.55
CA VAL A 63 -16.32 14.79 13.23
C VAL A 63 -16.74 13.79 12.15
N PRO A 64 -17.55 14.18 11.15
CA PRO A 64 -17.93 13.26 10.07
C PRO A 64 -16.71 12.66 9.35
N ALA A 65 -16.75 11.37 9.04
CA ALA A 65 -15.63 10.66 8.39
C ALA A 65 -15.18 11.33 7.08
N LEU A 66 -16.12 11.87 6.32
CA LEU A 66 -15.84 12.60 5.07
C LEU A 66 -15.02 13.86 5.33
N GLU A 67 -15.32 14.60 6.37
CA GLU A 67 -14.60 15.81 6.75
C GLU A 67 -13.17 15.49 7.19
N VAL A 68 -13.00 14.44 8.01
CA VAL A 68 -11.67 13.94 8.39
C VAL A 68 -10.85 13.55 7.16
N LEU A 69 -11.48 12.85 6.20
CA LEU A 69 -10.81 12.48 4.95
C LEU A 69 -10.45 13.72 4.11
N ALA A 70 -11.37 14.66 3.97
CA ALA A 70 -11.16 15.89 3.21
C ALA A 70 -9.97 16.71 3.76
N HIS A 71 -9.89 16.88 5.07
CA HIS A 71 -8.75 17.54 5.72
C HIS A 71 -7.42 16.79 5.47
N ARG A 72 -7.42 15.46 5.55
CA ARG A 72 -6.21 14.67 5.23
C ARG A 72 -5.75 14.87 3.80
N VAL A 73 -6.67 14.82 2.83
CA VAL A 73 -6.35 15.04 1.41
C VAL A 73 -5.83 16.47 1.19
N LEU A 74 -6.51 17.47 1.75
CA LEU A 74 -6.13 18.87 1.61
C LEU A 74 -4.73 19.15 2.16
N TRP A 75 -4.46 18.78 3.41
CA TRP A 75 -3.16 19.02 4.03
C TRP A 75 -2.03 18.23 3.38
N SER A 76 -2.30 17.00 2.95
CA SER A 76 -1.33 16.23 2.16
C SER A 76 -1.03 16.89 0.82
N ALA A 77 -2.04 17.41 0.13
CA ALA A 77 -1.86 18.14 -1.13
C ALA A 77 -1.04 19.44 -0.94
N VAL A 78 -1.31 20.21 0.12
CA VAL A 78 -0.56 21.43 0.46
C VAL A 78 0.91 21.09 0.73
N LEU A 79 1.18 20.06 1.53
CA LEU A 79 2.53 19.63 1.86
C LEU A 79 3.29 19.13 0.62
N LEU A 80 2.66 18.26 -0.19
CA LEU A 80 3.28 17.74 -1.41
C LEU A 80 3.53 18.85 -2.42
N LEU A 81 2.60 19.77 -2.60
CA LEU A 81 2.78 20.93 -3.48
C LEU A 81 3.96 21.80 -3.01
N GLY A 82 4.05 22.05 -1.71
CA GLY A 82 5.19 22.77 -1.12
C GLY A 82 6.52 22.09 -1.39
N LEU A 83 6.59 20.76 -1.24
CA LEU A 83 7.78 19.98 -1.54
C LEU A 83 8.16 20.00 -3.03
N ILE A 84 7.18 19.89 -3.94
CA ILE A 84 7.41 19.96 -5.39
C ILE A 84 7.95 21.34 -5.79
N LEU A 85 7.40 22.40 -5.22
CA LEU A 85 7.87 23.76 -5.46
C LEU A 85 9.29 23.97 -4.91
N ALA A 86 9.57 23.50 -3.69
CA ALA A 86 10.90 23.58 -3.08
C ALA A 86 11.97 22.81 -3.87
N GLN A 87 11.61 21.69 -4.51
CA GLN A 87 12.50 20.87 -5.34
C GLN A 87 12.57 21.37 -6.80
N GLY A 88 11.86 22.41 -7.17
CA GLY A 88 11.84 22.94 -8.54
C GLY A 88 11.21 22.01 -9.59
N GLN A 89 10.40 21.03 -9.15
CA GLN A 89 9.81 20.00 -10.04
C GLN A 89 8.46 20.40 -10.64
N TRP A 90 8.16 21.69 -10.70
CA TRP A 90 6.90 22.22 -11.23
C TRP A 90 6.65 21.84 -12.69
N SER A 91 7.71 21.79 -13.51
CA SER A 91 7.59 21.40 -14.92
C SER A 91 7.17 19.94 -15.10
N ALA A 92 7.67 19.04 -14.24
CA ALA A 92 7.29 17.62 -14.24
C ALA A 92 5.80 17.46 -13.85
N LEU A 93 5.36 18.16 -12.81
CA LEU A 93 3.95 18.15 -12.41
C LEU A 93 3.03 18.63 -13.54
N ARG A 94 3.37 19.75 -14.20
CA ARG A 94 2.60 20.25 -15.35
C ARG A 94 2.52 19.26 -16.50
N ALA A 95 3.60 18.50 -16.76
CA ALA A 95 3.62 17.50 -17.82
C ALA A 95 2.62 16.37 -17.55
N GLU A 96 2.45 15.94 -16.29
CA GLU A 96 1.47 14.93 -15.91
C GLU A 96 0.03 15.43 -16.13
N PHE A 97 -0.28 16.66 -15.75
CA PHE A 97 -1.61 17.25 -15.97
C PHE A 97 -1.98 17.44 -17.44
N ARG A 98 -1.02 17.50 -18.36
CA ARG A 98 -1.27 17.61 -19.82
C ARG A 98 -1.68 16.27 -20.45
N ASN A 99 -1.43 15.16 -19.79
CA ASN A 99 -1.77 13.83 -20.30
C ASN A 99 -3.09 13.36 -19.67
N LEU A 100 -4.20 13.55 -20.39
CA LEU A 100 -5.52 13.20 -19.91
C LEU A 100 -5.65 11.72 -19.50
N ARG A 101 -5.00 10.80 -20.23
CA ARG A 101 -5.02 9.36 -19.91
C ARG A 101 -4.38 9.08 -18.55
N ARG A 102 -3.23 9.69 -18.27
CA ARG A 102 -2.56 9.56 -16.96
C ARG A 102 -3.38 10.20 -15.86
N LEU A 103 -3.95 11.37 -16.13
CA LEU A 103 -4.82 12.06 -15.18
C LEU A 103 -6.04 11.22 -14.80
N CYS A 104 -6.73 10.62 -15.78
CA CYS A 104 -7.85 9.72 -15.52
C CYS A 104 -7.42 8.49 -14.70
N PHE A 105 -6.25 7.92 -15.00
CA PHE A 105 -5.69 6.81 -14.23
C PHE A 105 -5.45 7.20 -12.77
N HIS A 106 -4.78 8.34 -12.54
CA HIS A 106 -4.55 8.85 -11.17
C HIS A 106 -5.86 9.20 -10.45
N LEU A 107 -6.87 9.69 -11.17
CA LEU A 107 -8.18 9.97 -10.58
C LEU A 107 -8.87 8.69 -10.10
N VAL A 108 -8.86 7.63 -10.91
CA VAL A 108 -9.44 6.33 -10.55
C VAL A 108 -8.75 5.74 -9.33
N THR A 109 -7.41 5.72 -9.33
CA THR A 109 -6.64 5.22 -8.19
C THR A 109 -6.86 6.04 -6.92
N ALA A 110 -6.94 7.37 -7.06
CA ALA A 110 -7.23 8.28 -5.94
C ALA A 110 -8.64 8.05 -5.38
N LEU A 111 -9.65 7.85 -6.23
CA LEU A 111 -11.02 7.56 -5.79
C LEU A 111 -11.12 6.21 -5.08
N LEU A 112 -10.45 5.17 -5.60
CA LEU A 112 -10.41 3.85 -4.96
C LEU A 112 -9.78 3.92 -3.56
N ILE A 113 -8.61 4.54 -3.43
CA ILE A 113 -7.93 4.62 -2.14
C ILE A 113 -8.65 5.57 -1.17
N SER A 114 -9.24 6.66 -1.67
CA SER A 114 -10.03 7.58 -0.83
C SER A 114 -11.31 6.92 -0.33
N GLY A 115 -12.01 6.17 -1.17
CA GLY A 115 -13.19 5.39 -0.78
C GLY A 115 -12.84 4.31 0.27
N ASN A 116 -11.71 3.63 0.09
CA ASN A 116 -11.20 2.67 1.07
C ASN A 116 -10.95 3.35 2.43
N TRP A 117 -10.23 4.47 2.45
CA TRP A 117 -9.97 5.21 3.68
C TRP A 117 -11.23 5.79 4.32
N LEU A 118 -12.19 6.27 3.51
CA LEU A 118 -13.46 6.76 4.02
C LEU A 118 -14.22 5.67 4.76
N LEU A 119 -14.32 4.48 4.16
CA LEU A 119 -14.97 3.32 4.78
C LEU A 119 -14.24 2.89 6.06
N TYR A 120 -12.90 2.90 6.04
CA TYR A 120 -12.10 2.57 7.22
C TYR A 120 -12.35 3.55 8.38
N ILE A 121 -12.27 4.87 8.12
CA ILE A 121 -12.52 5.91 9.13
C ILE A 121 -13.93 5.75 9.70
N TRP A 122 -14.91 5.61 8.82
CA TRP A 122 -16.30 5.41 9.21
C TRP A 122 -16.48 4.16 10.09
N ALA A 123 -15.89 3.04 9.72
CA ALA A 123 -15.98 1.81 10.49
C ALA A 123 -15.37 1.94 11.89
N VAL A 124 -14.23 2.60 12.01
CA VAL A 124 -13.58 2.85 13.30
C VAL A 124 -14.43 3.77 14.19
N GLN A 125 -14.98 4.85 13.63
CA GLN A 125 -15.84 5.80 14.34
C GLN A 125 -17.13 5.13 14.88
N HIS A 126 -17.68 4.15 14.12
CA HIS A 126 -18.89 3.43 14.51
C HIS A 126 -18.61 2.15 15.34
N GLY A 127 -17.41 2.00 15.87
CA GLY A 127 -17.06 0.87 16.74
C GLY A 127 -16.83 -0.47 16.01
N ARG A 128 -16.80 -0.47 14.66
CA ARG A 128 -16.60 -1.66 13.83
C ARG A 128 -15.12 -1.93 13.52
N ILE A 129 -14.25 -1.66 14.48
CA ILE A 129 -12.81 -1.78 14.32
C ILE A 129 -12.37 -3.23 14.00
N LEU A 130 -13.07 -4.23 14.55
CA LEU A 130 -12.74 -5.64 14.27
C LEU A 130 -13.02 -5.99 12.81
N GLU A 131 -14.14 -5.52 12.24
CA GLU A 131 -14.45 -5.72 10.83
C GLU A 131 -13.44 -5.00 9.93
N ALA A 132 -13.05 -3.76 10.27
CA ALA A 132 -12.00 -3.04 9.55
C ALA A 132 -10.66 -3.77 9.61
N SER A 133 -10.27 -4.29 10.77
CA SER A 133 -9.05 -5.07 10.96
C SER A 133 -9.08 -6.38 10.18
N LEU A 134 -10.21 -7.09 10.15
CA LEU A 134 -10.38 -8.31 9.38
C LEU A 134 -10.14 -8.06 7.88
N GLY A 135 -10.50 -6.90 7.36
CA GLY A 135 -10.22 -6.49 5.99
C GLY A 135 -8.73 -6.54 5.65
N TYR A 136 -7.86 -6.13 6.57
CA TYR A 136 -6.41 -6.21 6.39
C TYR A 136 -5.87 -7.65 6.39
N TYR A 137 -6.50 -8.57 7.12
CA TYR A 137 -6.15 -9.99 7.06
C TYR A 137 -6.64 -10.67 5.78
N ILE A 138 -7.77 -10.22 5.22
CA ILE A 138 -8.29 -10.71 3.93
C ILE A 138 -7.49 -10.15 2.76
N ASN A 139 -6.95 -8.92 2.87
CA ASN A 139 -6.28 -8.22 1.79
C ASN A 139 -5.13 -9.01 1.12
N PRO A 140 -4.19 -9.67 1.84
CA PRO A 140 -3.17 -10.50 1.20
C PRO A 140 -3.76 -11.65 0.38
N LEU A 141 -4.86 -12.26 0.83
CA LEU A 141 -5.54 -13.32 0.08
C LEU A 141 -6.18 -12.78 -1.21
N VAL A 142 -6.84 -11.63 -1.13
CA VAL A 142 -7.40 -10.94 -2.31
C VAL A 142 -6.29 -10.59 -3.29
N ASN A 143 -5.17 -10.04 -2.83
CA ASN A 143 -4.03 -9.70 -3.69
C ASN A 143 -3.46 -10.92 -4.41
N VAL A 144 -3.30 -12.04 -3.71
CA VAL A 144 -2.84 -13.30 -4.33
C VAL A 144 -3.85 -13.80 -5.36
N LEU A 145 -5.15 -13.78 -5.06
CA LEU A 145 -6.19 -14.19 -6.00
C LEU A 145 -6.22 -13.29 -7.24
N LEU A 146 -6.09 -11.97 -7.06
CA LEU A 146 -6.02 -11.02 -8.15
C LEU A 146 -4.75 -11.24 -8.99
N GLY A 147 -3.59 -11.49 -8.37
CA GLY A 147 -2.33 -11.83 -9.04
C GLY A 147 -2.46 -13.08 -9.91
N VAL A 148 -3.02 -14.15 -9.36
CA VAL A 148 -3.27 -15.39 -10.12
C VAL A 148 -4.26 -15.17 -11.25
N TRP A 149 -5.34 -14.46 -11.04
CA TRP A 149 -6.43 -14.34 -12.01
C TRP A 149 -6.12 -13.30 -13.10
N PHE A 150 -5.68 -12.11 -12.73
CA PHE A 150 -5.42 -11.02 -13.69
C PHE A 150 -4.01 -11.03 -14.26
N LEU A 151 -2.98 -11.25 -13.42
CA LEU A 151 -1.59 -11.29 -13.86
C LEU A 151 -1.15 -12.68 -14.31
N ARG A 152 -2.02 -13.71 -14.15
CA ARG A 152 -1.74 -15.11 -14.51
C ARG A 152 -0.48 -15.67 -13.81
N GLU A 153 -0.23 -15.22 -12.59
CA GLU A 153 0.86 -15.71 -11.79
C GLU A 153 0.66 -17.21 -11.47
N ARG A 154 1.74 -17.98 -11.52
CA ARG A 154 1.71 -19.40 -11.19
C ARG A 154 2.28 -19.60 -9.79
N LEU A 155 1.43 -19.99 -8.86
CA LEU A 155 1.83 -20.34 -7.51
C LEU A 155 2.34 -21.77 -7.47
N ASN A 156 3.42 -21.98 -6.69
CA ASN A 156 3.88 -23.32 -6.40
C ASN A 156 3.02 -24.00 -5.30
N PRO A 157 3.07 -25.34 -5.14
CA PRO A 157 2.25 -26.05 -4.15
C PRO A 157 2.42 -25.54 -2.70
N ARG A 158 3.62 -25.09 -2.33
CA ARG A 158 3.89 -24.55 -0.98
C ARG A 158 3.20 -23.20 -0.78
N GLN A 159 3.14 -22.37 -1.81
CA GLN A 159 2.41 -21.10 -1.78
C GLN A 159 0.90 -21.35 -1.68
N TRP A 160 0.37 -22.32 -2.42
CA TRP A 160 -1.03 -22.72 -2.32
C TRP A 160 -1.40 -23.23 -0.93
N SER A 161 -0.53 -24.01 -0.28
CA SER A 161 -0.78 -24.46 1.11
C SER A 161 -0.81 -23.28 2.09
N ALA A 162 0.08 -22.28 1.94
CA ALA A 162 0.06 -21.06 2.76
C ALA A 162 -1.23 -20.25 2.56
N VAL A 163 -1.68 -20.09 1.31
CA VAL A 163 -2.96 -19.43 0.98
C VAL A 163 -4.14 -20.16 1.61
N ALA A 164 -4.16 -21.50 1.53
CA ALA A 164 -5.21 -22.33 2.11
C ALA A 164 -5.27 -22.19 3.64
N ILE A 165 -4.12 -22.20 4.33
CA ILE A 165 -4.04 -21.99 5.78
C ILE A 165 -4.56 -20.60 6.17
N ALA A 166 -4.13 -19.58 5.44
CA ALA A 166 -4.58 -18.19 5.67
C ALA A 166 -6.09 -18.04 5.42
N ALA A 167 -6.61 -18.65 4.35
CA ALA A 167 -8.04 -18.67 4.05
C ALA A 167 -8.86 -19.38 5.13
N ALA A 168 -8.36 -20.51 5.65
CA ALA A 168 -9.00 -21.20 6.76
C ALA A 168 -9.04 -20.34 8.03
N GLY A 169 -7.96 -19.62 8.35
CA GLY A 169 -7.94 -18.68 9.48
C GLY A 169 -8.96 -17.55 9.33
N VAL A 170 -9.06 -16.97 8.14
CA VAL A 170 -10.09 -15.95 7.85
C VAL A 170 -11.49 -16.54 7.96
N LEU A 171 -11.73 -17.76 7.46
CA LEU A 171 -13.03 -18.42 7.54
C LEU A 171 -13.47 -18.63 8.99
N VAL A 172 -12.56 -19.09 9.86
CA VAL A 172 -12.83 -19.26 11.30
C VAL A 172 -13.24 -17.95 11.92
N LEU A 173 -12.57 -16.83 11.59
CA LEU A 173 -12.92 -15.50 12.10
C LEU A 173 -14.28 -15.04 11.57
N VAL A 174 -14.60 -15.25 10.30
CA VAL A 174 -15.88 -14.88 9.69
C VAL A 174 -17.04 -15.67 10.30
N VAL A 175 -16.87 -17.00 10.42
CA VAL A 175 -17.90 -17.86 11.02
C VAL A 175 -18.10 -17.55 12.49
N GLY A 176 -17.02 -17.29 13.23
CA GLY A 176 -17.08 -16.91 14.65
C GLY A 176 -17.80 -15.58 14.91
N HIS A 177 -17.80 -14.65 13.94
CA HIS A 177 -18.52 -13.38 14.04
C HIS A 177 -20.02 -13.48 13.69
N GLY A 178 -20.45 -14.53 13.02
CA GLY A 178 -21.85 -14.80 12.70
C GLY A 178 -22.54 -13.80 11.75
N VAL A 179 -21.81 -12.81 11.23
CA VAL A 179 -22.33 -11.76 10.34
C VAL A 179 -21.41 -11.65 9.11
N LEU A 180 -22.01 -11.49 7.94
CA LEU A 180 -21.24 -11.26 6.71
C LEU A 180 -20.37 -10.00 6.85
N PRO A 181 -19.04 -10.11 6.80
CA PRO A 181 -18.14 -8.98 7.04
C PRO A 181 -18.00 -8.11 5.78
N TRP A 182 -19.10 -7.45 5.37
CA TRP A 182 -19.15 -6.66 4.14
C TRP A 182 -18.11 -5.52 4.14
N ILE A 183 -17.85 -4.91 5.30
CA ILE A 183 -16.82 -3.86 5.46
C ILE A 183 -15.44 -4.44 5.13
N SER A 184 -15.11 -5.59 5.73
CA SER A 184 -13.84 -6.27 5.53
C SER A 184 -13.61 -6.63 4.06
N LEU A 185 -14.64 -7.18 3.41
CA LEU A 185 -14.59 -7.54 2.00
C LEU A 185 -14.43 -6.30 1.11
N THR A 186 -15.20 -5.24 1.35
CA THR A 186 -15.11 -3.99 0.59
C THR A 186 -13.72 -3.36 0.74
N LEU A 187 -13.17 -3.33 1.96
CA LEU A 187 -11.81 -2.83 2.22
C LEU A 187 -10.75 -3.67 1.48
N ALA A 188 -10.85 -5.00 1.55
CA ALA A 188 -9.89 -5.89 0.91
C ALA A 188 -9.94 -5.79 -0.63
N PHE A 189 -11.13 -5.79 -1.23
CA PHE A 189 -11.27 -5.72 -2.68
C PHE A 189 -10.94 -4.33 -3.25
N SER A 190 -11.32 -3.25 -2.57
CA SER A 190 -10.98 -1.88 -3.03
C SER A 190 -9.48 -1.63 -2.95
N PHE A 191 -8.82 -2.10 -1.89
CA PHE A 191 -7.36 -1.99 -1.75
C PHE A 191 -6.62 -2.92 -2.73
N GLY A 192 -7.10 -4.15 -2.91
CA GLY A 192 -6.57 -5.08 -3.90
C GLY A 192 -6.73 -4.55 -5.33
N GLY A 193 -7.88 -3.97 -5.66
CA GLY A 193 -8.11 -3.30 -6.94
C GLY A 193 -7.20 -2.09 -7.17
N TYR A 194 -6.95 -1.29 -6.12
CA TYR A 194 -5.95 -0.22 -6.17
C TYR A 194 -4.53 -0.76 -6.44
N GLY A 195 -4.16 -1.87 -5.81
CA GLY A 195 -2.83 -2.49 -6.00
C GLY A 195 -2.65 -3.14 -7.38
N LEU A 196 -3.73 -3.45 -8.09
CA LEU A 196 -3.70 -4.06 -9.41
C LEU A 196 -3.55 -2.99 -10.54
N LEU A 197 -3.91 -1.74 -10.28
CA LEU A 197 -3.83 -0.61 -11.21
C LEU A 197 -2.45 0.04 -11.19
#